data_45c6f6caa390491401f26a1192817ebe
#
_entry.id   45c6f6caa390491401f26a1192817ebe
#
_cell.length_a   1.000
_cell.length_b   1.000
_cell.length_c   1.000
_cell.angle_alpha   90.00
_cell.angle_beta   90.00
_cell.angle_gamma   90.00
#
_symmetry.space_group_name_H-M   'P 1'
#
loop_
_entity.id
_entity.type
_entity.pdbx_description
1 polymer ?
#
loop_
_entity_poly.entity_id
_entity_poly.type
_entity_poly.pdbx_seq_one_letter_code
_entity_poly.pdbx_strand_id
1 'polypeptide(L)'
;DLNGAAFVHIESESESAQSGAEHFTLHVPAGLLDEQERMVPVTLTVPGIHNARNASAAIIAAALLGVDIEKAAEVATSFLGAARRFQVCGTVSQVTVVDDYAHHPTEISALLDAARRRYPRSVIRVLFQPHLFSRTRTFAHEFAEALSKADDVIVTGIFPARELQRDFPDVSAMTIVDAAQDVPHASAQGDGTWISAVDDMQVAAQMLAMRCRPTDVVFTVGAGDITAMGAVILPAPGARHNLGDR
;
A
#
# COMPACT_ATOMS: atom_id res chain seq x y z
N ASP A 1 0.48 -16.56 -26.29
CA ASP A 1 0.60 -15.94 -27.64
C ASP A 1 -0.71 -15.20 -27.95
N LEU A 2 -0.70 -13.87 -27.74
CA LEU A 2 -1.79 -12.98 -28.18
C LEU A 2 -1.48 -12.53 -29.61
N ASN A 3 -1.56 -13.45 -30.57
CA ASN A 3 -1.31 -13.16 -31.98
C ASN A 3 -2.23 -12.04 -32.46
N GLY A 4 -1.65 -10.89 -32.80
CA GLY A 4 -2.35 -9.71 -33.31
C GLY A 4 -2.85 -8.73 -32.24
N ALA A 5 -2.53 -8.90 -30.97
CA ALA A 5 -2.85 -7.92 -29.95
C ALA A 5 -1.87 -6.73 -30.01
N ALA A 6 -2.42 -5.52 -30.02
CA ALA A 6 -1.63 -4.31 -29.82
C ALA A 6 -1.28 -4.15 -28.33
N PHE A 7 -0.01 -3.90 -28.03
CA PHE A 7 0.47 -3.69 -26.67
C PHE A 7 0.83 -2.23 -26.45
N VAL A 8 0.32 -1.67 -25.37
CA VAL A 8 0.75 -0.38 -24.86
C VAL A 8 1.84 -0.61 -23.83
N HIS A 9 2.95 0.12 -23.92
CA HIS A 9 4.09 -0.03 -23.04
C HIS A 9 4.29 1.21 -22.18
N ILE A 10 4.76 0.99 -20.94
CA ILE A 10 5.28 2.05 -20.08
C ILE A 10 6.80 2.06 -20.22
N GLU A 11 7.36 3.20 -20.61
CA GLU A 11 8.78 3.40 -20.78
C GLU A 11 9.29 4.50 -19.85
N SER A 12 10.58 4.43 -19.50
CA SER A 12 11.27 5.46 -18.70
C SER A 12 10.57 5.78 -17.37
N GLU A 13 9.95 4.77 -16.75
CA GLU A 13 9.25 4.94 -15.48
C GLU A 13 10.24 5.33 -14.37
N SER A 14 9.89 6.36 -13.61
CA SER A 14 10.66 6.86 -12.48
C SER A 14 9.76 7.54 -11.45
N GLU A 15 10.12 7.45 -10.18
CA GLU A 15 9.44 8.15 -9.10
C GLU A 15 10.33 9.30 -8.58
N SER A 16 9.72 10.49 -8.44
CA SER A 16 10.41 11.63 -7.81
C SER A 16 10.58 11.40 -6.31
N ALA A 17 11.80 11.27 -5.83
CA ALA A 17 12.13 11.11 -4.42
C ALA A 17 11.64 12.28 -3.54
N GLN A 18 11.43 13.47 -4.11
CA GLN A 18 11.00 14.67 -3.39
C GLN A 18 9.48 14.77 -3.29
N SER A 19 8.76 14.55 -4.41
CA SER A 19 7.31 14.72 -4.48
C SER A 19 6.52 13.41 -4.40
N GLY A 20 7.16 12.26 -4.70
CA GLY A 20 6.49 10.98 -4.90
C GLY A 20 5.71 10.92 -6.20
N ALA A 21 5.91 11.89 -7.10
CA ALA A 21 5.27 11.86 -8.40
C ALA A 21 5.87 10.75 -9.27
N GLU A 22 5.00 10.04 -9.96
CA GLU A 22 5.38 9.01 -10.91
C GLU A 22 5.47 9.63 -12.30
N HIS A 23 6.60 9.43 -12.98
CA HIS A 23 6.84 9.93 -14.33
C HIS A 23 7.11 8.74 -15.26
N PHE A 24 6.43 8.70 -16.38
CA PHE A 24 6.65 7.67 -17.38
C PHE A 24 6.23 8.15 -18.78
N THR A 25 6.64 7.42 -19.80
CA THR A 25 6.18 7.62 -21.17
C THR A 25 5.29 6.45 -21.57
N LEU A 26 4.10 6.77 -22.04
CA LEU A 26 3.16 5.80 -22.56
C LEU A 26 3.42 5.63 -24.06
N HIS A 27 3.92 4.48 -24.44
CA HIS A 27 4.14 4.11 -25.85
C HIS A 27 2.90 3.41 -26.39
N VAL A 28 2.25 4.03 -27.36
CA VAL A 28 1.03 3.55 -28.03
C VAL A 28 1.37 3.18 -29.45
N PRO A 29 1.24 1.90 -29.85
CA PRO A 29 1.61 1.47 -31.19
C PRO A 29 0.65 2.02 -32.24
N ALA A 30 1.16 2.18 -33.44
CA ALA A 30 0.36 2.48 -34.63
C ALA A 30 -0.75 1.42 -34.82
N GLY A 31 -1.92 1.87 -35.23
CA GLY A 31 -3.09 1.01 -35.47
C GLY A 31 -3.97 0.78 -34.24
N LEU A 32 -3.58 1.24 -33.03
CA LEU A 32 -4.44 1.14 -31.85
C LEU A 32 -5.44 2.31 -31.75
N LEU A 33 -4.99 3.53 -31.90
CA LEU A 33 -5.83 4.74 -31.87
C LEU A 33 -5.97 5.36 -33.25
N ASP A 34 -4.87 5.46 -33.99
CA ASP A 34 -4.76 5.94 -35.37
C ASP A 34 -3.60 5.25 -36.10
N GLU A 35 -3.25 5.72 -37.29
CA GLU A 35 -2.16 5.14 -38.10
C GLU A 35 -0.75 5.49 -37.62
N GLN A 36 -0.63 6.33 -36.58
CA GLN A 36 0.65 6.83 -36.06
C GLN A 36 0.96 6.20 -34.70
N GLU A 37 2.24 5.94 -34.49
CA GLU A 37 2.79 5.63 -33.18
C GLU A 37 2.85 6.90 -32.31
N ARG A 38 2.54 6.76 -31.02
CA ARG A 38 2.53 7.89 -30.10
C ARG A 38 3.37 7.61 -28.86
N MET A 39 4.12 8.65 -28.46
CA MET A 39 4.89 8.67 -27.22
C MET A 39 4.33 9.79 -26.35
N VAL A 40 3.56 9.42 -25.33
CA VAL A 40 2.81 10.37 -24.50
C VAL A 40 3.45 10.43 -23.11
N PRO A 41 4.08 11.57 -22.72
CA PRO A 41 4.59 11.74 -21.38
C PRO A 41 3.44 11.85 -20.37
N VAL A 42 3.55 11.12 -19.27
CA VAL A 42 2.55 11.12 -18.19
C VAL A 42 3.23 11.40 -16.87
N THR A 43 2.61 12.24 -16.06
CA THR A 43 2.99 12.50 -14.68
C THR A 43 1.81 12.22 -13.78
N LEU A 44 2.00 11.47 -12.70
CA LEU A 44 0.98 11.24 -11.68
C LEU A 44 1.45 11.78 -10.34
N THR A 45 0.53 12.31 -9.57
CA THR A 45 0.79 12.75 -8.19
C THR A 45 0.79 11.58 -7.20
N VAL A 46 0.27 10.42 -7.61
CA VAL A 46 0.20 9.20 -6.78
C VAL A 46 1.36 8.26 -7.12
N PRO A 47 2.06 7.71 -6.11
CA PRO A 47 3.24 6.88 -6.32
C PRO A 47 2.91 5.45 -6.76
N GLY A 48 3.87 4.80 -7.38
CA GLY A 48 3.90 3.37 -7.63
C GLY A 48 3.51 2.95 -9.04
N ILE A 49 4.29 2.01 -9.59
CA ILE A 49 4.11 1.46 -10.95
C ILE A 49 2.69 0.90 -11.21
N HIS A 50 2.02 0.40 -10.16
CA HIS A 50 0.63 -0.05 -10.30
C HIS A 50 -0.33 1.11 -10.62
N ASN A 51 -0.09 2.32 -10.09
CA ASN A 51 -0.85 3.51 -10.43
C ASN A 51 -0.51 3.99 -11.86
N ALA A 52 0.75 3.90 -12.29
CA ALA A 52 1.12 4.16 -13.68
C ALA A 52 0.37 3.22 -14.64
N ARG A 53 0.28 1.92 -14.33
CA ARG A 53 -0.49 0.95 -15.13
C ARG A 53 -1.98 1.25 -15.16
N ASN A 54 -2.58 1.60 -14.01
CA ASN A 54 -3.99 1.96 -13.92
C ASN A 54 -4.30 3.24 -14.72
N ALA A 55 -3.46 4.27 -14.61
CA ALA A 55 -3.59 5.50 -15.36
C ALA A 55 -3.44 5.25 -16.87
N SER A 56 -2.47 4.43 -17.28
CA SER A 56 -2.30 4.04 -18.68
C SER A 56 -3.56 3.40 -19.24
N ALA A 57 -4.16 2.47 -18.51
CA ALA A 57 -5.41 1.83 -18.92
C ALA A 57 -6.55 2.84 -19.04
N ALA A 58 -6.66 3.79 -18.09
CA ALA A 58 -7.69 4.83 -18.11
C ALA A 58 -7.50 5.81 -19.28
N ILE A 59 -6.25 6.26 -19.54
CA ILE A 59 -5.89 7.16 -20.64
C ILE A 59 -6.25 6.50 -21.98
N ILE A 60 -5.86 5.23 -22.18
CA ILE A 60 -6.15 4.50 -23.41
C ILE A 60 -7.66 4.26 -23.58
N ALA A 61 -8.37 3.91 -22.51
CA ALA A 61 -9.82 3.76 -22.57
C ALA A 61 -10.52 5.06 -22.97
N ALA A 62 -10.09 6.20 -22.42
CA ALA A 62 -10.60 7.52 -22.81
C ALA A 62 -10.30 7.85 -24.28
N ALA A 63 -9.08 7.55 -24.75
CA ALA A 63 -8.68 7.78 -26.13
C ALA A 63 -9.51 6.92 -27.12
N LEU A 64 -9.76 5.64 -26.79
CA LEU A 64 -10.62 4.77 -27.59
C LEU A 64 -12.08 5.26 -27.64
N LEU A 65 -12.52 6.04 -26.67
CA LEU A 65 -13.84 6.71 -26.66
C LEU A 65 -13.83 8.09 -27.34
N GLY A 66 -12.71 8.48 -27.97
CA GLY A 66 -12.59 9.70 -28.76
C GLY A 66 -12.08 10.93 -28.00
N VAL A 67 -11.56 10.75 -26.78
CA VAL A 67 -10.84 11.83 -26.08
C VAL A 67 -9.42 11.91 -26.66
N ASP A 68 -8.93 13.12 -26.87
CA ASP A 68 -7.54 13.34 -27.25
C ASP A 68 -6.60 12.77 -26.17
N ILE A 69 -5.60 11.98 -26.58
CA ILE A 69 -4.76 11.21 -25.65
C ILE A 69 -3.86 12.11 -24.80
N GLU A 70 -3.34 13.18 -25.38
CA GLU A 70 -2.52 14.16 -24.66
C GLU A 70 -3.35 14.88 -23.60
N LYS A 71 -4.61 15.16 -23.94
CA LYS A 71 -5.57 15.75 -22.99
C LYS A 71 -5.93 14.77 -21.88
N ALA A 72 -6.13 13.49 -22.19
CA ALA A 72 -6.37 12.47 -21.19
C ALA A 72 -5.18 12.32 -20.24
N ALA A 73 -3.95 12.36 -20.75
CA ALA A 73 -2.71 12.31 -19.96
C ALA A 73 -2.55 13.56 -19.08
N GLU A 74 -2.86 14.76 -19.59
CA GLU A 74 -2.85 16.01 -18.82
C GLU A 74 -3.85 15.93 -17.64
N VAL A 75 -5.07 15.47 -17.90
CA VAL A 75 -6.10 15.33 -16.85
C VAL A 75 -5.70 14.29 -15.80
N ALA A 76 -5.04 13.20 -16.20
CA ALA A 76 -4.54 12.20 -15.26
C ALA A 76 -3.57 12.79 -14.22
N THR A 77 -2.80 13.82 -14.56
CA THR A 77 -1.91 14.55 -13.64
C THR A 77 -2.67 15.22 -12.49
N SER A 78 -3.91 15.62 -12.70
CA SER A 78 -4.76 16.24 -11.68
C SER A 78 -5.37 15.26 -10.68
N PHE A 79 -5.21 13.96 -10.90
CA PHE A 79 -5.72 12.92 -10.01
C PHE A 79 -4.89 12.86 -8.72
N LEU A 80 -5.51 13.23 -7.61
CA LEU A 80 -4.87 13.28 -6.30
C LEU A 80 -4.92 11.95 -5.52
N GLY A 81 -5.37 10.89 -6.17
CA GLY A 81 -5.60 9.58 -5.55
C GLY A 81 -7.04 9.35 -5.12
N ALA A 82 -7.37 8.11 -4.84
CA ALA A 82 -8.62 7.73 -4.22
C ALA A 82 -8.43 7.68 -2.69
N ALA A 83 -9.51 7.92 -1.94
CA ALA A 83 -9.49 7.68 -0.50
C ALA A 83 -9.01 6.26 -0.21
N ARG A 84 -8.17 6.11 0.82
CA ARG A 84 -7.59 4.82 1.20
C ARG A 84 -6.74 4.15 0.09
N ARG A 85 -6.06 4.93 -0.76
CA ARG A 85 -5.07 4.46 -1.75
C ARG A 85 -3.81 5.30 -1.60
N PHE A 86 -2.83 4.79 -0.84
CA PHE A 86 -1.64 5.51 -0.41
C PHE A 86 -1.97 6.90 0.16
N GLN A 87 -3.06 6.99 0.92
CA GLN A 87 -3.57 8.25 1.43
C GLN A 87 -2.75 8.70 2.64
N VAL A 88 -2.00 9.78 2.51
CA VAL A 88 -1.31 10.41 3.65
C VAL A 88 -2.36 11.06 4.54
N CYS A 89 -2.56 10.50 5.75
CA CYS A 89 -3.51 10.98 6.75
C CYS A 89 -2.97 12.18 7.52
N GLY A 90 -1.64 12.25 7.66
CA GLY A 90 -0.98 13.35 8.38
C GLY A 90 0.42 13.01 8.83
N THR A 91 1.10 14.03 9.38
CA THR A 91 2.43 13.89 10.00
C THR A 91 2.44 14.61 11.34
N VAL A 92 2.76 13.89 12.42
CA VAL A 92 2.90 14.44 13.77
C VAL A 92 4.23 13.98 14.36
N SER A 93 5.00 14.90 14.94
CA SER A 93 6.34 14.60 15.49
C SER A 93 7.26 13.88 14.51
N GLN A 94 7.19 14.26 13.23
CA GLN A 94 7.91 13.65 12.10
C GLN A 94 7.55 12.18 11.82
N VAL A 95 6.48 11.64 12.39
CA VAL A 95 5.91 10.34 12.03
C VAL A 95 4.79 10.58 11.03
N THR A 96 4.88 9.97 9.86
CA THR A 96 3.86 10.06 8.81
C THR A 96 2.95 8.83 8.88
N VAL A 97 1.64 9.04 8.82
CA VAL A 97 0.66 7.94 8.74
C VAL A 97 -0.01 7.96 7.39
N VAL A 98 -0.07 6.78 6.78
CA VAL A 98 -0.65 6.52 5.46
C VAL A 98 -1.72 5.44 5.61
N ASP A 99 -2.90 5.64 5.02
CA ASP A 99 -3.97 4.64 4.98
C ASP A 99 -4.09 4.01 3.59
N ASP A 100 -4.22 2.68 3.54
CA ASP A 100 -4.39 1.96 2.29
C ASP A 100 -5.41 0.81 2.41
N TYR A 101 -6.22 0.66 1.39
CA TYR A 101 -7.27 -0.36 1.30
C TYR A 101 -6.76 -1.74 0.89
N ALA A 102 -5.48 -1.91 0.62
CA ALA A 102 -4.88 -3.18 0.21
C ALA A 102 -5.26 -4.31 1.18
N HIS A 103 -5.74 -5.40 0.63
CA HIS A 103 -6.24 -6.54 1.39
C HIS A 103 -6.01 -7.89 0.70
N HIS A 104 -5.22 -7.89 -0.37
CA HIS A 104 -4.72 -9.08 -1.06
C HIS A 104 -3.18 -9.02 -1.07
N PRO A 105 -2.47 -10.18 -0.98
CA PRO A 105 -1.00 -10.17 -0.94
C PRO A 105 -0.34 -9.37 -2.07
N THR A 106 -0.84 -9.49 -3.29
CA THR A 106 -0.33 -8.73 -4.45
C THR A 106 -0.47 -7.21 -4.27
N GLU A 107 -1.59 -6.75 -3.70
CA GLU A 107 -1.82 -5.32 -3.42
C GLU A 107 -0.88 -4.82 -2.32
N ILE A 108 -0.71 -5.59 -1.23
CA ILE A 108 0.19 -5.26 -0.12
C ILE A 108 1.64 -5.22 -0.61
N SER A 109 2.05 -6.18 -1.42
CA SER A 109 3.38 -6.20 -2.03
C SER A 109 3.63 -4.94 -2.86
N ALA A 110 2.70 -4.56 -3.74
CA ALA A 110 2.80 -3.36 -4.57
C ALA A 110 2.79 -2.07 -3.73
N LEU A 111 1.98 -2.01 -2.66
CA LEU A 111 1.93 -0.90 -1.71
C LEU A 111 3.30 -0.70 -1.03
N LEU A 112 3.89 -1.78 -0.51
CA LEU A 112 5.15 -1.69 0.24
C LEU A 112 6.35 -1.43 -0.68
N ASP A 113 6.31 -1.89 -1.95
CA ASP A 113 7.30 -1.48 -2.95
C ASP A 113 7.21 0.03 -3.24
N ALA A 114 6.00 0.57 -3.40
CA ALA A 114 5.80 2.01 -3.55
C ALA A 114 6.22 2.78 -2.28
N ALA A 115 5.90 2.25 -1.09
CA ALA A 115 6.32 2.82 0.19
C ALA A 115 7.85 2.90 0.31
N ARG A 116 8.57 1.84 -0.06
CA ARG A 116 10.02 1.79 -0.01
C ARG A 116 10.67 2.76 -1.01
N ARG A 117 10.09 2.90 -2.20
CA ARG A 117 10.54 3.89 -3.19
C ARG A 117 10.34 5.33 -2.69
N ARG A 118 9.17 5.61 -2.10
CA ARG A 118 8.80 6.95 -1.60
C ARG A 118 9.57 7.33 -0.34
N TYR A 119 9.86 6.36 0.53
CA TYR A 119 10.50 6.54 1.83
C TYR A 119 11.73 5.63 2.01
N PRO A 120 12.77 5.78 1.17
CA PRO A 120 13.87 4.79 1.06
C PRO A 120 14.74 4.67 2.33
N ARG A 121 14.67 5.67 3.23
CA ARG A 121 15.48 5.71 4.47
C ARG A 121 14.63 5.64 5.74
N SER A 122 13.32 5.56 5.62
CA SER A 122 12.41 5.49 6.76
C SER A 122 12.22 4.04 7.20
N VAL A 123 12.00 3.85 8.49
CA VAL A 123 11.43 2.60 8.99
C VAL A 123 9.96 2.56 8.58
N ILE A 124 9.57 1.52 7.85
CA ILE A 124 8.20 1.28 7.41
C ILE A 124 7.54 0.33 8.39
N ARG A 125 6.54 0.85 9.11
CA ARG A 125 5.72 0.07 10.05
C ARG A 125 4.34 -0.16 9.47
N VAL A 126 3.78 -1.35 9.71
CA VAL A 126 2.48 -1.73 9.19
C VAL A 126 1.57 -2.20 10.31
N LEU A 127 0.37 -1.63 10.39
CA LEU A 127 -0.76 -2.18 11.11
C LEU A 127 -1.70 -2.81 10.08
N PHE A 128 -1.75 -4.14 10.04
CA PHE A 128 -2.50 -4.89 9.03
C PHE A 128 -3.74 -5.55 9.62
N GLN A 129 -4.90 -5.30 9.01
CA GLN A 129 -6.15 -6.00 9.31
C GLN A 129 -6.48 -6.97 8.16
N PRO A 130 -6.32 -8.28 8.35
CA PRO A 130 -6.75 -9.26 7.35
C PRO A 130 -8.26 -9.17 7.13
N HIS A 131 -8.72 -9.45 5.91
CA HIS A 131 -10.12 -9.44 5.53
C HIS A 131 -10.54 -10.84 5.08
N LEU A 132 -11.55 -11.43 5.76
CA LEU A 132 -12.07 -12.78 5.61
C LEU A 132 -11.14 -13.88 6.18
N PHE A 133 -11.72 -14.77 6.97
CA PHE A 133 -11.01 -15.95 7.52
C PHE A 133 -10.54 -16.89 6.40
N SER A 134 -11.41 -17.12 5.40
CA SER A 134 -11.08 -17.98 4.25
C SER A 134 -9.86 -17.48 3.49
N ARG A 135 -9.79 -16.17 3.24
CA ARG A 135 -8.66 -15.55 2.55
C ARG A 135 -7.39 -15.61 3.40
N THR A 136 -7.50 -15.33 4.70
CA THR A 136 -6.38 -15.39 5.63
C THR A 136 -5.77 -16.79 5.67
N ARG A 137 -6.60 -17.84 5.72
CA ARG A 137 -6.15 -19.23 5.66
C ARG A 137 -5.47 -19.55 4.34
N THR A 138 -6.11 -19.17 3.22
CA THR A 138 -5.63 -19.55 1.87
C THR A 138 -4.31 -18.90 1.52
N PHE A 139 -4.11 -17.65 1.92
CA PHE A 139 -2.96 -16.82 1.51
C PHE A 139 -2.04 -16.46 2.68
N ALA A 140 -2.00 -17.26 3.75
CA ALA A 140 -1.20 -16.95 4.95
C ALA A 140 0.28 -16.69 4.61
N HIS A 141 0.88 -17.58 3.80
CA HIS A 141 2.28 -17.48 3.40
C HIS A 141 2.52 -16.29 2.48
N GLU A 142 1.68 -16.08 1.48
CA GLU A 142 1.80 -14.95 0.55
C GLU A 142 1.56 -13.61 1.27
N PHE A 143 0.72 -13.57 2.31
CA PHE A 143 0.61 -12.40 3.18
C PHE A 143 1.90 -12.14 3.94
N ALA A 144 2.50 -13.18 4.52
CA ALA A 144 3.77 -13.07 5.23
C ALA A 144 4.88 -12.59 4.29
N GLU A 145 5.00 -13.16 3.08
CA GLU A 145 5.95 -12.71 2.06
C GLU A 145 5.73 -11.25 1.67
N ALA A 146 4.49 -10.83 1.43
CA ALA A 146 4.20 -9.44 1.07
C ALA A 146 4.55 -8.47 2.21
N LEU A 147 4.20 -8.82 3.46
CA LEU A 147 4.44 -8.01 4.65
C LEU A 147 5.92 -7.95 5.03
N SER A 148 6.74 -8.94 4.64
CA SER A 148 8.20 -8.94 4.92
C SER A 148 8.97 -7.78 4.28
N LYS A 149 8.35 -7.02 3.38
CA LYS A 149 8.90 -5.79 2.81
C LYS A 149 8.86 -4.59 3.76
N ALA A 150 8.08 -4.67 4.84
CA ALA A 150 8.06 -3.69 5.93
C ALA A 150 9.08 -4.05 7.01
N ASP A 151 9.45 -3.10 7.86
CA ASP A 151 10.45 -3.30 8.91
C ASP A 151 9.83 -3.80 10.23
N ASP A 152 8.57 -3.47 10.51
CA ASP A 152 7.83 -3.84 11.74
C ASP A 152 6.34 -3.96 11.41
N VAL A 153 5.74 -5.11 11.73
CA VAL A 153 4.36 -5.43 11.39
C VAL A 153 3.58 -5.88 12.62
N ILE A 154 2.41 -5.30 12.82
CA ILE A 154 1.41 -5.86 13.72
C ILE A 154 0.19 -6.28 12.89
N VAL A 155 -0.14 -7.57 12.98
CA VAL A 155 -1.37 -8.12 12.40
C VAL A 155 -2.45 -8.07 13.47
N THR A 156 -3.56 -7.38 13.19
CA THR A 156 -4.69 -7.31 14.11
C THR A 156 -5.80 -8.31 13.77
N GLY A 157 -6.83 -8.37 14.60
CA GLY A 157 -7.95 -9.29 14.41
C GLY A 157 -8.57 -9.20 13.02
N ILE A 158 -8.99 -10.33 12.49
CA ILE A 158 -9.52 -10.46 11.13
C ILE A 158 -10.88 -9.76 11.03
N PHE A 159 -11.06 -8.92 10.00
CA PHE A 159 -12.36 -8.38 9.64
C PHE A 159 -13.22 -9.46 8.96
N PRO A 160 -14.28 -9.94 9.61
CA PRO A 160 -14.98 -11.15 9.16
C PRO A 160 -15.87 -10.91 7.93
N ALA A 161 -16.32 -9.66 7.69
CA ALA A 161 -17.31 -9.30 6.68
C ALA A 161 -18.56 -10.20 6.76
N ARG A 162 -18.67 -11.18 5.85
CA ARG A 162 -19.81 -12.12 5.78
C ARG A 162 -19.52 -13.49 6.39
N GLU A 163 -18.33 -13.74 6.89
CA GLU A 163 -17.90 -15.01 7.47
C GLU A 163 -18.09 -15.02 8.99
N LEU A 164 -18.21 -16.20 9.57
CA LEU A 164 -18.33 -16.37 11.02
C LEU A 164 -17.11 -17.09 11.56
N GLN A 165 -16.54 -16.60 12.66
CA GLN A 165 -15.36 -17.21 13.31
C GLN A 165 -15.55 -18.69 13.63
N ARG A 166 -16.78 -19.13 14.00
CA ARG A 166 -17.08 -20.52 14.31
C ARG A 166 -16.87 -21.49 13.15
N ASP A 167 -16.90 -20.99 11.90
CA ASP A 167 -16.68 -21.78 10.69
C ASP A 167 -15.18 -21.91 10.37
N PHE A 168 -14.34 -21.12 11.08
CA PHE A 168 -12.88 -21.04 10.93
C PHE A 168 -12.21 -20.98 12.32
N PRO A 169 -12.42 -21.99 13.20
CA PRO A 169 -11.97 -21.92 14.60
C PRO A 169 -10.45 -21.89 14.76
N ASP A 170 -9.73 -22.34 13.75
CA ASP A 170 -8.27 -22.45 13.68
C ASP A 170 -7.59 -21.22 13.02
N VAL A 171 -8.37 -20.23 12.57
CA VAL A 171 -7.85 -19.07 11.82
C VAL A 171 -7.92 -17.80 12.66
N SER A 172 -6.79 -17.16 12.84
CA SER A 172 -6.65 -15.88 13.56
C SER A 172 -5.54 -15.03 12.93
N ALA A 173 -5.22 -13.91 13.55
CA ALA A 173 -4.05 -13.10 13.19
C ALA A 173 -2.74 -13.91 13.26
N MET A 174 -2.65 -14.86 14.21
CA MET A 174 -1.50 -15.76 14.36
C MET A 174 -1.25 -16.63 13.12
N THR A 175 -2.27 -16.96 12.34
CA THR A 175 -2.12 -17.74 11.10
C THR A 175 -1.09 -17.15 10.13
N ILE A 176 -1.05 -15.81 10.02
CA ILE A 176 -0.06 -15.11 9.18
C ILE A 176 1.30 -15.04 9.88
N VAL A 177 1.32 -14.81 11.19
CA VAL A 177 2.57 -14.75 11.99
C VAL A 177 3.27 -16.10 11.99
N ASP A 178 2.53 -17.19 12.12
CA ASP A 178 3.09 -18.55 12.06
C ASP A 178 3.68 -18.84 10.68
N ALA A 179 2.99 -18.44 9.61
CA ALA A 179 3.50 -18.56 8.24
C ALA A 179 4.75 -17.70 7.98
N ALA A 180 4.94 -16.63 8.72
CA ALA A 180 6.10 -15.74 8.59
C ALA A 180 7.40 -16.34 9.16
N GLN A 181 7.36 -17.42 9.93
CA GLN A 181 8.54 -18.08 10.49
C GLN A 181 9.50 -18.60 9.40
N ASP A 182 8.94 -18.98 8.26
CA ASP A 182 9.69 -19.51 7.12
C ASP A 182 10.06 -18.42 6.09
N VAL A 183 9.68 -17.15 6.34
CA VAL A 183 9.94 -16.04 5.41
C VAL A 183 11.21 -15.28 5.82
N PRO A 184 12.23 -15.20 4.95
CA PRO A 184 13.44 -14.42 5.22
C PRO A 184 13.13 -12.95 5.43
N HIS A 185 13.68 -12.33 6.48
CA HIS A 185 13.53 -10.91 6.75
C HIS A 185 14.87 -10.26 7.12
N ALA A 186 15.19 -9.13 6.46
CA ALA A 186 16.50 -8.48 6.59
C ALA A 186 16.68 -7.69 7.90
N SER A 187 15.59 -7.26 8.53
CA SER A 187 15.57 -6.36 9.69
C SER A 187 15.05 -7.06 10.95
N ALA A 188 15.42 -8.31 11.19
CA ALA A 188 15.12 -8.96 12.46
C ALA A 188 15.70 -8.11 13.60
N GLN A 189 14.88 -7.22 14.20
CA GLN A 189 15.33 -6.34 15.28
C GLN A 189 15.52 -7.15 16.57
N GLY A 190 16.76 -7.27 16.99
CA GLY A 190 17.17 -7.71 18.33
C GLY A 190 16.81 -9.16 18.73
N ASP A 191 15.57 -9.52 18.72
CA ASP A 191 15.06 -10.87 19.01
C ASP A 191 14.61 -11.65 17.77
N GLY A 192 14.76 -11.07 16.59
CA GLY A 192 14.39 -11.70 15.31
C GLY A 192 12.91 -11.52 14.95
N THR A 193 12.09 -10.85 15.75
CA THR A 193 10.66 -10.72 15.53
C THR A 193 10.33 -9.42 14.80
N TRP A 194 10.05 -9.50 13.50
CA TRP A 194 9.61 -8.36 12.69
C TRP A 194 8.08 -8.28 12.56
N ILE A 195 7.35 -9.36 12.91
CA ILE A 195 5.90 -9.47 12.81
C ILE A 195 5.32 -10.03 14.11
N SER A 196 4.18 -9.52 14.54
CA SER A 196 3.47 -9.97 15.73
C SER A 196 1.96 -9.88 15.53
N ALA A 197 1.18 -10.66 16.31
CA ALA A 197 -0.28 -10.60 16.30
C ALA A 197 -0.79 -9.94 17.59
N VAL A 198 -1.77 -9.03 17.42
CA VAL A 198 -2.50 -8.38 18.53
C VAL A 198 -3.95 -8.22 18.08
N ASP A 199 -4.85 -9.07 18.56
CA ASP A 199 -6.24 -9.14 18.08
C ASP A 199 -7.02 -7.84 18.31
N ASP A 200 -6.81 -7.17 19.43
CA ASP A 200 -7.44 -5.88 19.70
C ASP A 200 -6.75 -4.77 18.88
N MET A 201 -7.49 -4.21 17.95
CA MET A 201 -7.02 -3.22 17.00
C MET A 201 -6.58 -1.90 17.67
N GLN A 202 -7.25 -1.49 18.74
CA GLN A 202 -6.90 -0.30 19.52
C GLN A 202 -5.57 -0.51 20.24
N VAL A 203 -5.41 -1.66 20.90
CA VAL A 203 -4.16 -2.04 21.58
C VAL A 203 -3.03 -2.15 20.57
N ALA A 204 -3.27 -2.78 19.41
CA ALA A 204 -2.31 -2.90 18.32
C ALA A 204 -1.81 -1.54 17.82
N ALA A 205 -2.74 -0.60 17.59
CA ALA A 205 -2.43 0.76 17.17
C ALA A 205 -1.60 1.53 18.21
N GLN A 206 -1.96 1.42 19.49
CA GLN A 206 -1.23 2.05 20.59
C GLN A 206 0.20 1.47 20.72
N MET A 207 0.34 0.15 20.63
CA MET A 207 1.66 -0.52 20.65
C MET A 207 2.54 -0.04 19.51
N LEU A 208 1.98 0.05 18.30
CA LEU A 208 2.72 0.53 17.14
C LEU A 208 3.13 2.00 17.31
N ALA A 209 2.21 2.85 17.82
CA ALA A 209 2.48 4.25 18.10
C ALA A 209 3.63 4.45 19.12
N MET A 210 3.72 3.59 20.15
CA MET A 210 4.81 3.64 21.14
C MET A 210 6.18 3.25 20.54
N ARG A 211 6.20 2.43 19.50
CA ARG A 211 7.44 2.03 18.80
C ARG A 211 7.95 3.10 17.83
N CYS A 212 7.09 4.04 17.42
CA CYS A 212 7.43 5.04 16.41
C CYS A 212 8.51 6.00 16.86
N ARG A 213 9.42 6.31 15.96
CA ARG A 213 10.48 7.31 16.10
C ARG A 213 10.31 8.39 15.02
N PRO A 214 10.92 9.57 15.20
CA PRO A 214 10.96 10.58 14.13
C PRO A 214 11.45 9.99 12.82
N THR A 215 10.81 10.35 11.71
CA THR A 215 11.04 9.88 10.35
C THR A 215 10.46 8.51 10.00
N ASP A 216 9.85 7.80 10.96
CA ASP A 216 9.11 6.57 10.64
C ASP A 216 7.86 6.86 9.82
N VAL A 217 7.47 5.88 9.01
CA VAL A 217 6.21 5.90 8.25
C VAL A 217 5.36 4.71 8.65
N VAL A 218 4.13 4.97 9.05
CA VAL A 218 3.19 3.95 9.51
C VAL A 218 2.08 3.80 8.49
N PHE A 219 1.83 2.59 8.06
CA PHE A 219 0.73 2.23 7.18
C PHE A 219 -0.38 1.53 7.97
N THR A 220 -1.62 2.04 7.88
CA THR A 220 -2.82 1.28 8.22
C THR A 220 -3.31 0.59 6.96
N VAL A 221 -3.36 -0.75 6.96
CA VAL A 221 -3.58 -1.55 5.75
C VAL A 221 -4.74 -2.53 5.97
N GLY A 222 -5.73 -2.47 5.08
CA GLY A 222 -6.87 -3.38 5.11
C GLY A 222 -8.17 -2.78 4.59
N ALA A 223 -9.12 -3.62 4.21
CA ALA A 223 -10.43 -3.22 3.67
C ALA A 223 -11.50 -2.96 4.74
N GLY A 224 -11.22 -3.26 6.00
CA GLY A 224 -12.13 -3.08 7.13
C GLY A 224 -12.04 -1.70 7.78
N ASP A 225 -12.28 -1.70 9.08
CA ASP A 225 -12.33 -0.50 9.94
C ASP A 225 -10.96 -0.02 10.46
N ILE A 226 -9.88 -0.67 10.05
CA ILE A 226 -8.49 -0.33 10.37
C ILE A 226 -8.16 1.16 10.08
N THR A 227 -8.81 1.76 9.09
CA THR A 227 -8.64 3.17 8.72
C THR A 227 -8.84 4.13 9.90
N ALA A 228 -9.71 3.76 10.87
CA ALA A 228 -9.94 4.57 12.06
C ALA A 228 -8.69 4.66 12.98
N MET A 229 -7.75 3.74 12.85
CA MET A 229 -6.56 3.68 13.69
C MET A 229 -5.52 4.74 13.35
N GLY A 230 -5.61 5.36 12.19
CA GLY A 230 -4.77 6.50 11.84
C GLY A 230 -4.84 7.62 12.88
N ALA A 231 -6.02 7.91 13.42
CA ALA A 231 -6.22 8.89 14.47
C ALA A 231 -5.67 8.46 15.85
N VAL A 232 -5.55 7.17 16.11
CA VAL A 232 -4.95 6.63 17.33
C VAL A 232 -3.42 6.73 17.28
N ILE A 233 -2.84 6.45 16.11
CA ILE A 233 -1.40 6.51 15.88
C ILE A 233 -0.91 7.96 15.81
N LEU A 234 -1.72 8.86 15.23
CA LEU A 234 -1.48 10.32 15.20
C LEU A 234 -2.34 11.01 16.27
N PRO A 235 -1.97 10.97 17.55
CA PRO A 235 -2.73 11.72 18.56
C PRO A 235 -2.71 13.21 18.23
N ALA A 236 -3.78 13.90 18.62
CA ALA A 236 -3.92 15.35 18.43
C ALA A 236 -2.65 16.08 18.89
N PRO A 237 -2.23 17.17 18.22
CA PRO A 237 -1.09 17.97 18.64
C PRO A 237 -1.23 18.35 20.12
N GLY A 238 -0.30 17.89 20.98
CA GLY A 238 -0.32 18.16 22.42
C GLY A 238 -0.55 16.94 23.32
N ALA A 239 -1.01 15.80 22.83
CA ALA A 239 -1.32 14.63 23.69
C ALA A 239 -0.08 13.82 24.13
N ARG A 240 1.09 14.01 23.50
CA ARG A 240 2.32 13.23 23.79
C ARG A 240 3.21 13.80 24.90
N HIS A 241 2.84 14.88 25.57
CA HIS A 241 3.73 15.53 26.58
C HIS A 241 3.65 14.94 27.99
N ASN A 242 2.83 13.90 28.25
CA ASN A 242 2.60 13.39 29.62
C ASN A 242 3.02 11.93 29.88
N LEU A 243 3.84 11.30 29.05
CA LEU A 243 4.27 9.91 29.29
C LEU A 243 5.79 9.73 29.47
N GLY A 244 6.54 10.81 29.76
CA GLY A 244 8.00 10.78 29.83
C GLY A 244 8.66 11.38 31.07
N ASP A 245 7.95 11.64 32.18
CA ASP A 245 8.57 12.06 33.45
C ASP A 245 7.87 11.37 34.62
N ARG A 246 8.25 10.13 34.86
CA ARG A 246 8.26 9.51 36.20
C ARG A 246 9.23 8.34 36.23
#